data_084a9396d34f77d2bc6e77843378d40e
#
_entry.id   084a9396d34f77d2bc6e77843378d40e
#
_cell.length_a   1.000
_cell.length_b   1.000
_cell.length_c   1.000
_cell.angle_alpha   90.00
_cell.angle_beta   90.00
_cell.angle_gamma   90.00
#
_symmetry.space_group_name_H-M   'P 1'
#
loop_
_entity.id
_entity.type
_entity.pdbx_description
1 polymer ?
#
loop_
_entity_poly.entity_id
_entity_poly.type
_entity_poly.pdbx_seq_one_letter_code
_entity_poly.pdbx_strand_id
1 'polypeptide(L)'
;IPWPLSIRWPLGIWNSLFVDDTPFTPRADKSAAWNRGAYLVQGPGHCGACHTPRGVGMQEKAFDERDEQFLAGEELNGWYAASLRGLKMSEADLAVLLRDGRSKHAALSGPMDEVVTNSTQYLTDDDNRAIAAYLLSLPGSEPVKRDASKVAKAEMENGHRLYARYCATCHASNGEGAEYAVPALKDNLTVNADNPLTLLRV
;
A
#
# COMPACT_ATOMS: atom_id res chain seq x y z
N ILE A 1 -20.41 -14.38 -15.25
CA ILE A 1 -20.49 -15.09 -13.95
C ILE A 1 -21.46 -16.26 -14.13
N PRO A 2 -21.01 -17.52 -13.93
CA PRO A 2 -21.85 -18.71 -14.11
C PRO A 2 -22.94 -18.81 -13.03
N TRP A 3 -24.04 -19.47 -13.36
CA TRP A 3 -25.07 -19.84 -12.39
C TRP A 3 -24.47 -20.82 -11.33
N PRO A 4 -24.75 -20.70 -10.03
CA PRO A 4 -25.72 -19.79 -9.38
C PRO A 4 -25.14 -18.42 -8.97
N LEU A 5 -23.87 -18.11 -9.25
CA LEU A 5 -23.22 -16.87 -8.83
C LEU A 5 -23.80 -15.61 -9.52
N SER A 6 -24.60 -15.80 -10.57
CA SER A 6 -25.35 -14.71 -11.22
C SER A 6 -26.58 -14.24 -10.44
N ILE A 7 -26.98 -14.98 -9.40
CA ILE A 7 -28.08 -14.61 -8.51
C ILE A 7 -27.62 -13.46 -7.59
N ARG A 8 -28.23 -12.31 -7.65
CA ARG A 8 -27.75 -11.09 -6.96
C ARG A 8 -28.50 -10.73 -5.68
N TRP A 9 -29.67 -11.30 -5.43
CA TRP A 9 -30.43 -10.96 -4.21
C TRP A 9 -29.66 -11.24 -2.89
N PRO A 10 -28.76 -12.26 -2.80
CA PRO A 10 -27.99 -12.47 -1.56
C PRO A 10 -27.04 -11.33 -1.26
N LEU A 11 -26.63 -10.52 -2.28
CA LEU A 11 -25.82 -9.34 -2.08
C LEU A 11 -26.54 -8.27 -1.24
N GLY A 12 -27.87 -8.23 -1.29
CA GLY A 12 -28.67 -7.36 -0.42
C GLY A 12 -28.48 -7.68 1.07
N ILE A 13 -28.43 -8.98 1.41
CA ILE A 13 -28.14 -9.43 2.77
C ILE A 13 -26.70 -9.09 3.13
N TRP A 14 -25.74 -9.39 2.26
CA TRP A 14 -24.34 -9.08 2.47
C TRP A 14 -24.13 -7.57 2.69
N ASN A 15 -24.73 -6.74 1.85
CA ASN A 15 -24.65 -5.29 1.99
C ASN A 15 -25.21 -4.81 3.33
N SER A 16 -26.33 -5.35 3.79
CA SER A 16 -26.94 -4.95 5.07
C SER A 16 -26.11 -5.36 6.30
N LEU A 17 -25.22 -6.36 6.15
CA LEU A 17 -24.37 -6.86 7.22
C LEU A 17 -22.99 -6.19 7.25
N PHE A 18 -22.46 -5.80 6.10
CA PHE A 18 -21.05 -5.48 5.95
C PHE A 18 -20.74 -4.13 5.30
N VAL A 19 -21.69 -3.47 4.67
CA VAL A 19 -21.47 -2.15 4.09
C VAL A 19 -21.87 -1.07 5.09
N ASP A 20 -20.93 -0.15 5.33
CA ASP A 20 -21.23 1.11 6.01
C ASP A 20 -21.60 2.15 4.94
N ASP A 21 -22.84 2.58 4.91
CA ASP A 21 -23.37 3.59 3.99
C ASP A 21 -23.36 5.00 4.60
N THR A 22 -22.71 5.17 5.75
CA THR A 22 -22.61 6.46 6.44
C THR A 22 -21.81 7.45 5.57
N PRO A 23 -22.38 8.61 5.22
CA PRO A 23 -21.63 9.61 4.44
C PRO A 23 -20.40 10.12 5.17
N PHE A 24 -19.32 10.32 4.42
CA PHE A 24 -18.11 10.93 4.98
C PHE A 24 -18.41 12.28 5.61
N THR A 25 -17.97 12.47 6.84
CA THR A 25 -18.12 13.74 7.57
C THR A 25 -16.75 14.32 7.87
N PRO A 26 -16.45 15.55 7.37
CA PRO A 26 -15.18 16.20 7.64
C PRO A 26 -14.95 16.41 9.13
N ARG A 27 -13.74 16.19 9.59
CA ARG A 27 -13.33 16.41 10.98
C ARG A 27 -12.92 17.87 11.18
N ALA A 28 -13.55 18.53 12.14
CA ALA A 28 -13.28 19.95 12.44
C ALA A 28 -11.88 20.20 13.04
N ASP A 29 -11.27 19.18 13.65
CA ASP A 29 -9.93 19.22 14.25
C ASP A 29 -8.81 18.98 13.22
N LYS A 30 -9.14 18.76 11.96
CA LYS A 30 -8.18 18.46 10.87
C LYS A 30 -8.19 19.54 9.79
N SER A 31 -7.08 19.66 9.08
CA SER A 31 -6.97 20.58 7.95
C SER A 31 -7.90 20.22 6.79
N ALA A 32 -8.18 21.18 5.91
CA ALA A 32 -8.94 20.94 4.70
C ALA A 32 -8.27 19.89 3.78
N ALA A 33 -6.94 19.94 3.65
CA ALA A 33 -6.17 18.97 2.88
C ALA A 33 -6.29 17.55 3.47
N TRP A 34 -6.17 17.41 4.79
CA TRP A 34 -6.35 16.13 5.46
C TRP A 34 -7.76 15.57 5.23
N ASN A 35 -8.80 16.38 5.40
CA ASN A 35 -10.19 15.97 5.18
C ASN A 35 -10.45 15.57 3.72
N ARG A 36 -9.86 16.30 2.77
CA ARG A 36 -9.93 15.95 1.34
C ARG A 36 -9.26 14.61 1.07
N GLY A 37 -8.06 14.37 1.63
CA GLY A 37 -7.34 13.12 1.51
C GLY A 37 -8.11 11.94 2.13
N ALA A 38 -8.65 12.12 3.34
CA ALA A 38 -9.49 11.12 4.00
C ALA A 38 -10.70 10.74 3.14
N TYR A 39 -11.43 11.74 2.63
CA TYR A 39 -12.55 11.52 1.72
C TYR A 39 -12.15 10.70 0.48
N LEU A 40 -11.03 11.07 -0.17
CA LEU A 40 -10.56 10.38 -1.36
C LEU A 40 -10.14 8.93 -1.08
N VAL A 41 -9.43 8.69 0.03
CA VAL A 41 -8.92 7.36 0.40
C VAL A 41 -10.02 6.43 0.86
N GLN A 42 -10.95 6.91 1.69
CA GLN A 42 -12.05 6.12 2.26
C GLN A 42 -13.20 5.92 1.27
N GLY A 43 -13.43 6.88 0.38
CA GLY A 43 -14.52 6.88 -0.60
C GLY A 43 -14.06 6.54 -2.03
N PRO A 44 -13.94 7.52 -2.94
CA PRO A 44 -13.77 7.27 -4.38
C PRO A 44 -12.52 6.48 -4.75
N GLY A 45 -11.43 6.61 -3.99
CA GLY A 45 -10.19 5.88 -4.21
C GLY A 45 -10.22 4.44 -3.70
N HIS A 46 -11.18 4.11 -2.81
CA HIS A 46 -11.41 2.81 -2.16
C HIS A 46 -10.11 2.02 -1.88
N CYS A 47 -9.11 2.71 -1.34
CA CYS A 47 -7.78 2.13 -1.06
C CYS A 47 -7.88 0.94 -0.08
N GLY A 48 -8.85 0.98 0.84
CA GLY A 48 -9.19 -0.11 1.76
C GLY A 48 -9.50 -1.42 1.06
N ALA A 49 -10.07 -1.37 -0.15
CA ALA A 49 -10.43 -2.56 -0.92
C ALA A 49 -9.23 -3.51 -1.17
N CYS A 50 -8.02 -2.99 -1.23
CA CYS A 50 -6.79 -3.79 -1.38
C CYS A 50 -5.91 -3.77 -0.13
N HIS A 51 -5.88 -2.65 0.60
CA HIS A 51 -4.93 -2.42 1.68
C HIS A 51 -5.48 -2.68 3.09
N THR A 52 -6.77 -3.05 3.23
CA THR A 52 -7.39 -3.40 4.53
C THR A 52 -7.65 -4.89 4.62
N PRO A 53 -7.33 -5.54 5.75
CA PRO A 53 -7.60 -6.96 5.95
C PRO A 53 -9.08 -7.33 5.73
N ARG A 54 -9.30 -8.55 5.20
CA ARG A 54 -10.63 -9.06 4.89
C ARG A 54 -11.18 -9.94 6.02
N GLY A 55 -12.48 -9.83 6.26
CA GLY A 55 -13.21 -10.73 7.14
C GLY A 55 -13.70 -11.99 6.42
N VAL A 56 -14.40 -12.84 7.17
CA VAL A 56 -14.92 -14.13 6.66
C VAL A 56 -15.91 -14.00 5.52
N GLY A 57 -16.62 -12.88 5.41
CA GLY A 57 -17.51 -12.54 4.31
C GLY A 57 -16.84 -11.77 3.18
N MET A 58 -15.51 -11.69 3.17
CA MET A 58 -14.69 -10.92 2.23
C MET A 58 -14.91 -9.41 2.33
N GLN A 59 -15.58 -8.93 3.37
CA GLN A 59 -15.72 -7.49 3.67
C GLN A 59 -14.39 -6.93 4.19
N GLU A 60 -14.20 -5.61 4.05
CA GLU A 60 -13.15 -4.90 4.75
C GLU A 60 -13.41 -4.93 6.26
N LYS A 61 -12.38 -5.14 7.06
CA LYS A 61 -12.50 -5.17 8.53
C LYS A 61 -12.58 -3.79 9.15
N ALA A 62 -12.21 -2.77 8.42
CA ALA A 62 -12.21 -1.39 8.87
C ALA A 62 -12.42 -0.43 7.69
N PHE A 63 -13.05 0.72 7.94
CA PHE A 63 -13.44 1.67 6.89
C PHE A 63 -12.77 3.04 7.03
N ASP A 64 -12.18 3.33 8.20
CA ASP A 64 -11.52 4.62 8.46
C ASP A 64 -10.34 4.48 9.45
N GLU A 65 -9.64 5.60 9.67
CA GLU A 65 -8.41 5.68 10.48
C GLU A 65 -8.61 5.39 11.98
N ARG A 66 -9.84 5.35 12.48
CA ARG A 66 -10.14 5.07 13.90
C ARG A 66 -9.86 3.63 14.28
N ASP A 67 -9.88 2.74 13.31
CA ASP A 67 -9.51 1.34 13.48
C ASP A 67 -8.08 1.10 12.98
N GLU A 68 -7.29 0.40 13.76
CA GLU A 68 -5.89 0.08 13.44
C GLU A 68 -5.75 -0.89 12.26
N GLN A 69 -6.80 -1.65 11.93
CA GLN A 69 -6.81 -2.55 10.78
C GLN A 69 -7.02 -1.82 9.45
N PHE A 70 -7.54 -0.58 9.48
CA PHE A 70 -7.71 0.20 8.26
C PHE A 70 -6.36 0.45 7.60
N LEU A 71 -6.22 0.04 6.35
CA LEU A 71 -5.00 0.13 5.54
C LEU A 71 -3.77 -0.58 6.14
N ALA A 72 -3.99 -1.62 6.95
CA ALA A 72 -2.90 -2.37 7.60
C ALA A 72 -2.20 -3.40 6.68
N GLY A 73 -2.65 -3.53 5.44
CA GLY A 73 -2.14 -4.47 4.44
C GLY A 73 -2.98 -5.75 4.34
N GLU A 74 -3.02 -6.35 3.16
CA GLU A 74 -3.78 -7.59 2.90
C GLU A 74 -3.19 -8.37 1.72
N GLU A 75 -3.43 -9.68 1.71
CA GLU A 75 -3.12 -10.53 0.57
C GLU A 75 -4.36 -10.71 -0.32
N LEU A 76 -4.23 -10.33 -1.59
CA LEU A 76 -5.29 -10.40 -2.58
C LEU A 76 -4.78 -10.98 -3.90
N ASN A 77 -5.46 -12.02 -4.39
CA ASN A 77 -5.19 -12.61 -5.71
C ASN A 77 -3.70 -12.98 -5.92
N GLY A 78 -3.03 -13.40 -4.85
CA GLY A 78 -1.63 -13.76 -4.88
C GLY A 78 -0.66 -12.56 -4.91
N TRP A 79 -1.11 -11.37 -4.55
CA TRP A 79 -0.29 -10.19 -4.30
C TRP A 79 -0.48 -9.73 -2.87
N TYR A 80 0.55 -9.18 -2.27
CA TYR A 80 0.45 -8.55 -0.96
C TYR A 80 0.42 -7.03 -1.12
N ALA A 81 -0.73 -6.42 -0.84
CA ALA A 81 -0.87 -4.98 -0.72
C ALA A 81 -0.30 -4.55 0.63
N ALA A 82 0.83 -3.85 0.61
CA ALA A 82 1.54 -3.45 1.83
C ALA A 82 0.69 -2.52 2.71
N SER A 83 0.99 -2.47 4.01
CA SER A 83 0.41 -1.48 4.90
C SER A 83 0.71 -0.07 4.42
N LEU A 84 -0.31 0.79 4.41
CA LEU A 84 -0.18 2.22 4.14
C LEU A 84 -0.08 3.05 5.42
N ARG A 85 0.10 2.41 6.56
CA ARG A 85 0.25 3.04 7.88
C ARG A 85 1.72 3.22 8.22
N GLY A 86 2.06 4.34 8.86
CA GLY A 86 3.43 4.62 9.30
C GLY A 86 4.45 4.77 8.18
N LEU A 87 4.02 5.24 7.02
CA LEU A 87 4.89 5.46 5.86
C LEU A 87 6.04 6.42 6.22
N LYS A 88 7.25 6.05 5.82
CA LYS A 88 8.47 6.84 6.06
C LYS A 88 8.99 7.46 4.77
N MET A 89 8.23 8.39 4.22
CA MET A 89 8.63 9.15 3.04
C MET A 89 8.09 10.58 3.13
N SER A 90 8.56 11.48 2.28
CA SER A 90 8.02 12.84 2.23
C SER A 90 6.65 12.88 1.57
N GLU A 91 5.84 13.88 1.91
CA GLU A 91 4.55 14.12 1.25
C GLU A 91 4.72 14.31 -0.26
N ALA A 92 5.76 15.04 -0.68
CA ALA A 92 6.06 15.27 -2.07
C ALA A 92 6.40 13.98 -2.81
N ASP A 93 7.22 13.09 -2.22
CA ASP A 93 7.56 11.80 -2.83
C ASP A 93 6.33 10.90 -2.95
N LEU A 94 5.48 10.86 -1.93
CA LEU A 94 4.26 10.05 -1.96
C LEU A 94 3.26 10.60 -2.99
N ALA A 95 3.09 11.92 -3.09
CA ALA A 95 2.21 12.52 -4.08
C ALA A 95 2.70 12.25 -5.52
N VAL A 96 4.01 12.35 -5.77
CA VAL A 96 4.62 12.01 -7.06
C VAL A 96 4.48 10.52 -7.34
N LEU A 97 4.67 9.65 -6.35
CA LEU A 97 4.52 8.20 -6.49
C LEU A 97 3.08 7.83 -6.92
N LEU A 98 2.07 8.47 -6.33
CA LEU A 98 0.66 8.27 -6.68
C LEU A 98 0.33 8.81 -8.08
N ARG A 99 0.96 9.90 -8.50
CA ARG A 99 0.73 10.50 -9.83
C ARG A 99 1.45 9.76 -10.95
N ASP A 100 2.73 9.43 -10.74
CA ASP A 100 3.62 8.97 -11.80
C ASP A 100 3.99 7.49 -11.70
N GLY A 101 3.55 6.79 -10.62
CA GLY A 101 3.95 5.41 -10.32
C GLY A 101 5.41 5.29 -9.88
N ARG A 102 6.15 6.39 -9.86
CA ARG A 102 7.58 6.45 -9.53
C ARG A 102 7.91 7.76 -8.83
N SER A 103 8.70 7.67 -7.78
CA SER A 103 9.29 8.81 -7.08
C SER A 103 10.82 8.71 -7.07
N LYS A 104 11.47 9.62 -6.34
CA LYS A 104 12.93 9.64 -6.24
C LYS A 104 13.52 8.30 -5.78
N HIS A 105 12.86 7.62 -4.84
CA HIS A 105 13.38 6.43 -4.17
C HIS A 105 12.48 5.19 -4.30
N ALA A 106 11.29 5.32 -4.86
CA ALA A 106 10.33 4.23 -4.94
C ALA A 106 9.69 4.12 -6.33
N ALA A 107 9.27 2.92 -6.69
CA ALA A 107 8.41 2.65 -7.83
C ALA A 107 7.31 1.67 -7.42
N LEU A 108 6.14 1.85 -7.97
CA LEU A 108 5.02 0.92 -7.83
C LEU A 108 5.17 -0.23 -8.82
N SER A 109 4.51 -1.33 -8.55
CA SER A 109 4.55 -2.52 -9.38
C SER A 109 3.28 -3.35 -9.22
N GLY A 110 3.06 -4.28 -10.15
CA GLY A 110 1.92 -5.18 -10.13
C GLY A 110 0.58 -4.43 -10.19
N PRO A 111 -0.46 -4.87 -9.46
CA PRO A 111 -1.79 -4.27 -9.52
C PRO A 111 -1.83 -2.77 -9.16
N MET A 112 -0.88 -2.28 -8.36
CA MET A 112 -0.84 -0.86 -8.01
C MET A 112 -0.43 0.02 -9.20
N ASP A 113 0.31 -0.51 -10.16
CA ASP A 113 0.64 0.17 -11.40
C ASP A 113 -0.61 0.45 -12.25
N GLU A 114 -1.56 -0.50 -12.26
CA GLU A 114 -2.87 -0.30 -12.91
C GLU A 114 -3.69 0.80 -12.23
N VAL A 115 -3.62 0.92 -10.89
CA VAL A 115 -4.28 1.99 -10.14
C VAL A 115 -3.75 3.36 -10.55
N VAL A 116 -2.43 3.49 -10.68
CA VAL A 116 -1.83 4.74 -11.19
C VAL A 116 -2.27 5.01 -12.61
N THR A 117 -2.07 4.05 -13.51
CA THR A 117 -2.33 4.20 -14.94
C THR A 117 -3.79 4.52 -15.26
N ASN A 118 -4.73 3.97 -14.49
CA ASN A 118 -6.16 4.11 -14.76
C ASN A 118 -6.87 5.13 -13.85
N SER A 119 -6.23 5.63 -12.79
CA SER A 119 -6.90 6.46 -11.79
C SER A 119 -6.03 7.62 -11.28
N THR A 120 -5.03 7.36 -10.42
CA THR A 120 -4.39 8.42 -9.63
C THR A 120 -3.57 9.41 -10.46
N GLN A 121 -3.08 9.04 -11.63
CA GLN A 121 -2.40 9.96 -12.55
C GLN A 121 -3.30 11.09 -13.07
N TYR A 122 -4.63 10.91 -13.04
CA TYR A 122 -5.61 11.89 -13.52
C TYR A 122 -6.12 12.80 -12.41
N LEU A 123 -5.74 12.56 -11.17
CA LEU A 123 -6.05 13.45 -10.06
C LEU A 123 -5.25 14.74 -10.17
N THR A 124 -5.78 15.81 -9.57
CA THR A 124 -5.01 17.05 -9.45
C THR A 124 -3.81 16.86 -8.52
N ASP A 125 -2.78 17.69 -8.67
CA ASP A 125 -1.63 17.69 -7.75
C ASP A 125 -2.08 17.92 -6.30
N ASP A 126 -3.08 18.77 -6.08
CA ASP A 126 -3.63 19.04 -4.75
C ASP A 126 -4.34 17.81 -4.16
N ASP A 127 -5.06 17.02 -4.97
CA ASP A 127 -5.68 15.78 -4.52
C ASP A 127 -4.65 14.71 -4.19
N ASN A 128 -3.61 14.54 -5.01
CA ASN A 128 -2.51 13.62 -4.72
C ASN A 128 -1.76 14.01 -3.43
N ARG A 129 -1.54 15.32 -3.19
CA ARG A 129 -0.97 15.81 -1.94
C ARG A 129 -1.91 15.61 -0.75
N ALA A 130 -3.20 15.82 -0.93
CA ALA A 130 -4.19 15.58 0.10
C ALA A 130 -4.22 14.11 0.53
N ILE A 131 -4.19 13.17 -0.43
CA ILE A 131 -4.06 11.73 -0.17
C ILE A 131 -2.77 11.46 0.61
N ALA A 132 -1.64 12.02 0.16
CA ALA A 132 -0.36 11.84 0.82
C ALA A 132 -0.37 12.37 2.27
N ALA A 133 -0.91 13.58 2.50
CA ALA A 133 -1.05 14.17 3.83
C ALA A 133 -1.90 13.30 4.77
N TYR A 134 -2.99 12.74 4.27
CA TYR A 134 -3.83 11.81 5.03
C TYR A 134 -3.09 10.52 5.37
N LEU A 135 -2.51 9.82 4.38
CA LEU A 135 -1.82 8.55 4.58
C LEU A 135 -0.63 8.68 5.54
N LEU A 136 0.17 9.75 5.43
CA LEU A 136 1.30 10.01 6.32
C LEU A 136 0.88 10.35 7.76
N SER A 137 -0.37 10.74 7.97
CA SER A 137 -0.91 10.98 9.31
C SER A 137 -1.31 9.70 10.06
N LEU A 138 -1.41 8.56 9.35
CA LEU A 138 -1.82 7.30 9.94
C LEU A 138 -0.69 6.72 10.79
N PRO A 139 -0.94 6.40 12.07
CA PRO A 139 0.07 5.76 12.90
C PRO A 139 0.42 4.39 12.35
N GLY A 140 1.72 4.07 12.32
CA GLY A 140 2.20 2.73 11.95
C GLY A 140 1.88 1.71 13.03
N SER A 141 1.77 0.45 12.64
CA SER A 141 1.94 -0.67 13.55
C SER A 141 3.41 -0.80 13.96
N GLU A 142 3.68 -1.42 15.11
CA GLU A 142 5.06 -1.74 15.49
C GLU A 142 5.73 -2.55 14.37
N PRO A 143 6.91 -2.12 13.90
CA PRO A 143 7.62 -2.84 12.85
C PRO A 143 7.98 -4.24 13.34
N VAL A 144 7.76 -5.24 12.50
CA VAL A 144 8.25 -6.59 12.77
C VAL A 144 9.76 -6.54 12.90
N LYS A 145 10.24 -6.82 14.10
CA LYS A 145 11.69 -6.87 14.38
C LYS A 145 12.28 -8.10 13.69
N ARG A 146 12.87 -7.90 12.53
CA ARG A 146 13.64 -8.92 11.86
C ARG A 146 15.01 -9.01 12.50
N ASP A 147 15.29 -10.16 13.07
CA ASP A 147 16.55 -10.43 13.74
C ASP A 147 17.49 -11.17 12.79
N ALA A 148 18.35 -10.40 12.11
CA ALA A 148 19.33 -10.95 11.18
C ALA A 148 20.32 -11.93 11.86
N SER A 149 20.48 -11.88 13.18
CA SER A 149 21.34 -12.81 13.91
C SER A 149 20.80 -14.25 13.91
N LYS A 150 19.50 -14.42 13.62
CA LYS A 150 18.86 -15.74 13.51
C LYS A 150 19.08 -16.41 12.15
N VAL A 151 19.59 -15.67 11.15
CA VAL A 151 19.90 -16.21 9.84
C VAL A 151 21.30 -16.87 9.90
N ALA A 152 21.41 -18.10 9.40
CA ALA A 152 22.67 -18.79 9.37
C ALA A 152 23.72 -18.00 8.57
N LYS A 153 24.96 -17.93 9.07
CA LYS A 153 26.04 -17.19 8.41
C LYS A 153 26.22 -17.57 6.95
N ALA A 154 26.11 -18.86 6.63
CA ALA A 154 26.23 -19.37 5.26
C ALA A 154 25.10 -18.86 4.36
N GLU A 155 23.89 -18.70 4.88
CA GLU A 155 22.75 -18.13 4.13
C GLU A 155 22.94 -16.65 3.86
N MET A 156 23.43 -15.89 4.85
CA MET A 156 23.77 -14.48 4.68
C MET A 156 24.87 -14.28 3.64
N GLU A 157 25.93 -15.08 3.68
CA GLU A 157 27.03 -15.03 2.71
C GLU A 157 26.54 -15.41 1.31
N ASN A 158 25.64 -16.38 1.19
CA ASN A 158 25.03 -16.77 -0.07
C ASN A 158 24.14 -15.65 -0.61
N GLY A 159 23.28 -15.05 0.21
CA GLY A 159 22.45 -13.90 -0.15
C GLY A 159 23.28 -12.72 -0.64
N HIS A 160 24.37 -12.40 0.06
CA HIS A 160 25.30 -11.35 -0.36
C HIS A 160 25.93 -11.63 -1.74
N ARG A 161 26.36 -12.87 -2.00
CA ARG A 161 26.90 -13.24 -3.32
C ARG A 161 25.87 -13.14 -4.44
N LEU A 162 24.62 -13.59 -4.18
CA LEU A 162 23.53 -13.49 -5.14
C LEU A 162 23.18 -12.04 -5.42
N TYR A 163 23.08 -11.22 -4.39
CA TYR A 163 22.84 -9.78 -4.52
C TYR A 163 23.93 -9.10 -5.36
N ALA A 164 25.20 -9.32 -4.99
CA ALA A 164 26.33 -8.74 -5.72
C ALA A 164 26.35 -9.14 -7.21
N ARG A 165 25.96 -10.38 -7.49
CA ARG A 165 26.00 -10.91 -8.88
C ARG A 165 24.81 -10.45 -9.72
N TYR A 166 23.61 -10.34 -9.17
CA TYR A 166 22.39 -10.18 -9.96
C TYR A 166 21.67 -8.86 -9.72
N CYS A 167 21.88 -8.19 -8.60
CA CYS A 167 21.09 -7.04 -8.18
C CYS A 167 21.91 -5.75 -8.08
N ALA A 168 23.14 -5.82 -7.61
CA ALA A 168 23.95 -4.66 -7.27
C ALA A 168 24.28 -3.75 -8.47
N THR A 169 24.33 -4.29 -9.68
CA THR A 169 24.59 -3.51 -10.89
C THR A 169 23.52 -2.42 -11.11
N CYS A 170 22.26 -2.72 -10.80
CA CYS A 170 21.15 -1.77 -10.94
C CYS A 170 20.85 -1.08 -9.60
N HIS A 171 20.80 -1.85 -8.49
CA HIS A 171 20.36 -1.33 -7.21
C HIS A 171 21.49 -0.80 -6.31
N ALA A 172 22.73 -0.65 -6.83
CA ALA A 172 23.93 -0.31 -6.11
C ALA A 172 24.34 -1.36 -5.06
N SER A 173 25.59 -1.34 -4.57
CA SER A 173 26.11 -2.32 -3.62
C SER A 173 25.45 -2.26 -2.23
N ASN A 174 24.84 -1.12 -1.90
CA ASN A 174 24.19 -0.83 -0.62
C ASN A 174 22.65 -0.81 -0.71
N GLY A 175 22.06 -1.12 -1.88
CA GLY A 175 20.62 -1.13 -2.09
C GLY A 175 19.94 0.24 -2.21
N GLU A 176 20.71 1.30 -2.42
CA GLU A 176 20.16 2.67 -2.56
C GLU A 176 19.59 2.98 -3.95
N GLY A 177 19.90 2.12 -4.94
CA GLY A 177 19.43 2.31 -6.31
C GLY A 177 20.03 3.53 -6.99
N ALA A 178 19.28 4.10 -7.93
CA ALA A 178 19.60 5.35 -8.61
C ALA A 178 18.34 6.22 -8.69
N GLU A 179 18.44 7.48 -8.26
CA GLU A 179 17.31 8.40 -8.21
C GLU A 179 16.53 8.43 -9.54
N TYR A 180 15.22 8.29 -9.47
CA TYR A 180 14.28 8.26 -10.61
C TYR A 180 14.50 7.16 -11.65
N ALA A 181 15.59 6.42 -11.60
CA ALA A 181 15.95 5.39 -12.58
C ALA A 181 15.76 3.98 -12.05
N VAL A 182 16.30 3.69 -10.86
CA VAL A 182 16.22 2.37 -10.23
C VAL A 182 15.78 2.54 -8.78
N PRO A 183 14.64 1.93 -8.38
CA PRO A 183 14.12 2.10 -7.02
C PRO A 183 15.11 1.59 -5.97
N ALA A 184 15.18 2.28 -4.84
CA ALA A 184 15.91 1.78 -3.68
C ALA A 184 15.28 0.48 -3.16
N LEU A 185 16.11 -0.46 -2.75
CA LEU A 185 15.67 -1.67 -2.01
C LEU A 185 15.77 -1.44 -0.50
N LYS A 186 16.72 -0.59 -0.09
CA LYS A 186 16.85 -0.15 1.29
C LYS A 186 15.58 0.62 1.69
N ASP A 187 15.01 0.27 2.83
CA ASP A 187 13.79 0.87 3.38
C ASP A 187 12.55 0.80 2.45
N ASN A 188 12.60 0.00 1.40
CA ASN A 188 11.51 -0.20 0.47
C ASN A 188 10.37 -1.00 1.13
N LEU A 189 9.12 -0.54 0.97
CA LEU A 189 7.95 -1.15 1.59
C LEU A 189 7.73 -2.60 1.14
N THR A 190 7.93 -2.90 -0.15
CA THR A 190 7.77 -4.25 -0.69
C THR A 190 8.86 -5.19 -0.19
N VAL A 191 10.12 -4.73 -0.15
CA VAL A 191 11.25 -5.52 0.34
C VAL A 191 11.14 -5.79 1.83
N ASN A 192 10.63 -4.82 2.58
CA ASN A 192 10.49 -4.89 4.04
C ASN A 192 9.09 -5.31 4.50
N ALA A 193 8.20 -5.67 3.60
CA ALA A 193 6.88 -6.18 3.95
C ALA A 193 6.98 -7.50 4.74
N ASP A 194 6.04 -7.73 5.63
CA ASP A 194 5.98 -8.97 6.42
C ASP A 194 5.71 -10.20 5.55
N ASN A 195 4.95 -10.00 4.48
CA ASN A 195 4.68 -11.01 3.47
C ASN A 195 5.54 -10.75 2.22
N PRO A 196 6.43 -11.67 1.83
CA PRO A 196 7.33 -11.49 0.69
C PRO A 196 6.67 -11.72 -0.68
N LEU A 197 5.38 -12.00 -0.72
CA LEU A 197 4.69 -12.48 -1.92
C LEU A 197 4.84 -11.51 -3.11
N THR A 198 4.67 -10.21 -2.88
CA THR A 198 4.85 -9.20 -3.93
C THR A 198 6.31 -9.12 -4.36
N LEU A 199 7.26 -9.16 -3.42
CA LEU A 199 8.70 -9.15 -3.73
C LEU A 199 9.12 -10.32 -4.64
N LEU A 200 8.48 -11.48 -4.50
CA LEU A 200 8.78 -12.67 -5.31
C LEU A 200 8.17 -12.61 -6.72
N ARG A 201 7.34 -11.62 -7.01
CA ARG A 201 6.63 -11.45 -8.29
C ARG A 201 7.13 -10.30 -9.16
N VAL A 202 7.92 -9.41 -8.61
CA VAL A 202 8.47 -8.23 -9.32
C VAL A 202 9.91 -8.43 -9.77
#